data_b1f517dc925770fc9058b61621ede64d
#
_entry.id   b1f517dc925770fc9058b61621ede64d
#
_cell.length_a   1.000
_cell.length_b   1.000
_cell.length_c   1.000
_cell.angle_alpha   90.00
_cell.angle_beta   90.00
_cell.angle_gamma   90.00
#
_symmetry.space_group_name_H-M   'P 1'
#
loop_
_entity.id
_entity.type
_entity.pdbx_description
1 polymer ?
#
loop_
_entity_poly.entity_id
_entity_poly.type
_entity_poly.pdbx_seq_one_letter_code
_entity_poly.pdbx_strand_id
1 'polypeptide(L)'
;MRRIEAVTGRAAEELFIQQAAKLEALSQRLQTPVADLEERLDSFISDTEDLRRRLAALERSTLRSEAEEILGRVVDVDGVKVVAARTSAPGHEAMREMGDFLKAKLSSVVVMLGSVVDGSPILIAMVTPDLVDKGLHAGNLARDTAKVVGGGGGGRPDMAQAGGRDAGKLDEALSGVPELVRQSLS
;
A
#
# COMPACT_ATOMS: atom_id res chain seq x y z
N MET A 1 -24.62 27.47 -27.00
CA MET A 1 -24.65 28.94 -27.04
C MET A 1 -23.25 29.44 -26.69
N ARG A 2 -22.57 30.19 -27.55
CA ARG A 2 -21.27 30.81 -27.26
C ARG A 2 -21.53 32.21 -26.71
N ARG A 3 -21.02 32.49 -25.52
CA ARG A 3 -21.13 33.83 -24.88
C ARG A 3 -19.81 34.55 -25.07
N ILE A 4 -19.88 35.79 -25.50
CA ILE A 4 -18.74 36.71 -25.61
C ILE A 4 -18.97 37.83 -24.61
N GLU A 5 -17.99 38.03 -23.73
CA GLU A 5 -17.96 39.17 -22.80
C GLU A 5 -16.80 40.08 -23.22
N ALA A 6 -17.08 41.34 -23.33
CA ALA A 6 -16.07 42.37 -23.66
C ALA A 6 -16.04 43.40 -22.54
N VAL A 7 -14.83 43.72 -22.08
CA VAL A 7 -14.58 44.75 -21.05
C VAL A 7 -13.73 45.84 -21.67
N THR A 8 -14.10 47.08 -21.48
CA THR A 8 -13.40 48.26 -22.05
C THR A 8 -13.22 49.35 -21.01
N GLY A 9 -12.35 50.30 -21.30
CA GLY A 9 -12.09 51.47 -20.45
C GLY A 9 -11.53 51.10 -19.07
N ARG A 10 -11.99 51.77 -18.04
CA ARG A 10 -11.49 51.60 -16.65
C ARG A 10 -11.62 50.18 -16.11
N ALA A 11 -12.69 49.49 -16.47
CA ALA A 11 -12.88 48.08 -16.03
C ALA A 11 -11.85 47.13 -16.66
N ALA A 12 -11.40 47.39 -17.89
CA ALA A 12 -10.33 46.60 -18.51
C ALA A 12 -8.97 46.90 -17.85
N GLU A 13 -8.70 48.14 -17.47
CA GLU A 13 -7.50 48.54 -16.73
C GLU A 13 -7.47 47.85 -15.34
N GLU A 14 -8.55 47.88 -14.60
CA GLU A 14 -8.68 47.24 -13.31
C GLU A 14 -8.45 45.72 -13.41
N LEU A 15 -9.01 45.07 -14.44
CA LEU A 15 -8.80 43.65 -14.70
C LEU A 15 -7.33 43.31 -14.98
N PHE A 16 -6.66 44.17 -15.80
CA PHE A 16 -5.25 44.00 -16.10
C PHE A 16 -4.36 44.15 -14.86
N ILE A 17 -4.62 45.13 -14.02
CA ILE A 17 -3.89 45.37 -12.77
C ILE A 17 -4.08 44.16 -11.83
N GLN A 18 -5.29 43.62 -11.72
CA GLN A 18 -5.54 42.43 -10.89
C GLN A 18 -4.81 41.19 -11.40
N GLN A 19 -4.74 40.99 -12.71
CA GLN A 19 -4.01 39.86 -13.28
C GLN A 19 -2.50 40.01 -13.08
N ALA A 20 -1.95 41.20 -13.30
CA ALA A 20 -0.54 41.50 -13.05
C ALA A 20 -0.17 41.27 -11.57
N ALA A 21 -1.00 41.73 -10.65
CA ALA A 21 -0.79 41.52 -9.22
C ALA A 21 -0.80 40.04 -8.83
N LYS A 22 -1.65 39.20 -9.47
CA LYS A 22 -1.65 37.74 -9.25
C LYS A 22 -0.36 37.09 -9.74
N LEU A 23 0.14 37.48 -10.92
CA LEU A 23 1.41 36.96 -11.45
C LEU A 23 2.59 37.37 -10.55
N GLU A 24 2.60 38.62 -10.08
CA GLU A 24 3.61 39.09 -9.14
C GLU A 24 3.59 38.32 -7.81
N ALA A 25 2.40 38.04 -7.29
CA ALA A 25 2.26 37.21 -6.08
C ALA A 25 2.75 35.76 -6.27
N LEU A 26 2.55 35.16 -7.45
CA LEU A 26 3.10 33.86 -7.80
C LEU A 26 4.62 33.91 -7.95
N SER A 27 5.15 34.95 -8.62
CA SER A 27 6.58 35.20 -8.76
C SER A 27 7.29 35.25 -7.39
N GLN A 28 6.73 35.98 -6.45
CA GLN A 28 7.25 36.04 -5.07
C GLN A 28 7.24 34.70 -4.36
N ARG A 29 6.16 33.92 -4.49
CA ARG A 29 6.07 32.60 -3.85
C ARG A 29 7.05 31.59 -4.44
N LEU A 30 7.26 31.63 -5.74
CA LEU A 30 8.18 30.74 -6.46
C LEU A 30 9.61 31.26 -6.48
N GLN A 31 9.85 32.48 -5.93
CA GLN A 31 11.14 33.16 -5.88
C GLN A 31 11.80 33.23 -7.26
N THR A 32 11.00 33.59 -8.27
CA THR A 32 11.44 33.67 -9.67
C THR A 32 10.76 34.86 -10.37
N PRO A 33 11.41 35.54 -11.33
CA PRO A 33 10.78 36.60 -12.11
C PRO A 33 9.51 36.12 -12.82
N VAL A 34 8.56 37.05 -13.06
CA VAL A 34 7.30 36.75 -13.77
C VAL A 34 7.58 36.14 -15.15
N ALA A 35 8.65 36.60 -15.84
CA ALA A 35 9.03 36.08 -17.15
C ALA A 35 9.42 34.59 -17.15
N ASP A 36 9.92 34.08 -16.03
CA ASP A 36 10.46 32.72 -15.90
C ASP A 36 9.51 31.77 -15.13
N LEU A 37 8.27 32.23 -14.87
CA LEU A 37 7.28 31.47 -14.09
C LEU A 37 6.93 30.14 -14.74
N GLU A 38 6.77 30.10 -16.06
CA GLU A 38 6.43 28.87 -16.79
C GLU A 38 7.54 27.84 -16.67
N GLU A 39 8.79 28.23 -16.93
CA GLU A 39 9.95 27.36 -16.82
C GLU A 39 10.14 26.84 -15.38
N ARG A 40 9.92 27.71 -14.38
CA ARG A 40 9.99 27.35 -12.98
C ARG A 40 8.90 26.36 -12.58
N LEU A 41 7.69 26.53 -13.11
CA LEU A 41 6.58 25.62 -12.87
C LEU A 41 6.84 24.23 -13.49
N ASP A 42 7.33 24.20 -14.74
CA ASP A 42 7.68 22.95 -15.43
C ASP A 42 8.79 22.20 -14.69
N SER A 43 9.82 22.93 -14.22
CA SER A 43 10.86 22.35 -13.36
C SER A 43 10.26 21.74 -12.07
N PHE A 44 9.33 22.45 -11.43
CA PHE A 44 8.71 21.99 -10.19
C PHE A 44 7.86 20.72 -10.39
N ILE A 45 7.14 20.65 -11.51
CA ILE A 45 6.37 19.47 -11.92
C ILE A 45 7.31 18.29 -12.16
N SER A 46 8.37 18.51 -12.96
CA SER A 46 9.37 17.47 -13.26
C SER A 46 10.07 16.95 -12.00
N ASP A 47 10.51 17.84 -11.12
CA ASP A 47 11.16 17.49 -9.85
C ASP A 47 10.22 16.65 -8.94
N THR A 48 8.93 17.04 -8.91
CA THR A 48 7.93 16.31 -8.12
C THR A 48 7.70 14.91 -8.67
N GLU A 49 7.65 14.75 -9.99
CA GLU A 49 7.51 13.43 -10.63
C GLU A 49 8.73 12.56 -10.40
N ASP A 50 9.93 13.13 -10.47
CA ASP A 50 11.17 12.41 -10.21
C ASP A 50 11.29 11.96 -8.75
N LEU A 51 10.93 12.83 -7.81
CA LEU A 51 10.89 12.49 -6.39
C LEU A 51 9.89 11.35 -6.11
N ARG A 52 8.70 11.40 -6.72
CA ARG A 52 7.71 10.31 -6.60
C ARG A 52 8.23 8.99 -7.16
N ARG A 53 8.92 9.02 -8.32
CA ARG A 53 9.53 7.82 -8.92
C ARG A 53 10.63 7.24 -8.03
N ARG A 54 11.49 8.10 -7.46
CA ARG A 54 12.55 7.66 -6.54
C ARG A 54 11.99 7.08 -5.26
N LEU A 55 10.96 7.70 -4.68
CA LEU A 55 10.28 7.19 -3.49
C LEU A 55 9.70 5.79 -3.75
N ALA A 56 8.93 5.63 -4.82
CA ALA A 56 8.36 4.33 -5.19
C ALA A 56 9.44 3.24 -5.44
N ALA A 57 10.57 3.61 -6.02
CA ALA A 57 11.68 2.68 -6.23
C ALA A 57 12.34 2.25 -4.90
N LEU A 58 12.53 3.19 -3.97
CA LEU A 58 13.06 2.91 -2.64
C LEU A 58 12.12 2.02 -1.83
N GLU A 59 10.82 2.32 -1.84
CA GLU A 59 9.79 1.51 -1.18
C GLU A 59 9.79 0.07 -1.70
N ARG A 60 9.82 -0.13 -3.02
CA ARG A 60 9.90 -1.47 -3.63
C ARG A 60 11.18 -2.20 -3.23
N SER A 61 12.32 -1.52 -3.19
CA SER A 61 13.59 -2.10 -2.78
C SER A 61 13.55 -2.56 -1.33
N THR A 62 13.00 -1.74 -0.44
CA THR A 62 12.83 -2.06 0.99
C THR A 62 11.91 -3.26 1.19
N LEU A 63 10.75 -3.27 0.53
CA LEU A 63 9.80 -4.38 0.62
C LEU A 63 10.36 -5.68 0.07
N ARG A 64 11.20 -5.61 -0.98
CA ARG A 64 11.87 -6.79 -1.51
C ARG A 64 12.90 -7.36 -0.54
N SER A 65 13.72 -6.51 0.08
CA SER A 65 14.67 -6.94 1.10
C SER A 65 13.96 -7.55 2.31
N GLU A 66 12.87 -6.95 2.75
CA GLU A 66 12.02 -7.47 3.82
C GLU A 66 11.41 -8.84 3.45
N ALA A 67 10.94 -9.02 2.22
CA ALA A 67 10.44 -10.29 1.73
C ALA A 67 11.53 -11.39 1.72
N GLU A 68 12.77 -11.04 1.37
CA GLU A 68 13.91 -11.97 1.42
C GLU A 68 14.24 -12.37 2.87
N GLU A 69 14.16 -11.46 3.83
CA GLU A 69 14.31 -11.78 5.25
C GLU A 69 13.19 -12.69 5.76
N ILE A 70 11.96 -12.44 5.32
CA ILE A 70 10.78 -13.26 5.68
C ILE A 70 10.92 -14.70 5.16
N LEU A 71 11.56 -14.93 4.00
CA LEU A 71 11.87 -16.28 3.52
C LEU A 71 12.71 -17.10 4.51
N GLY A 72 13.53 -16.45 5.32
CA GLY A 72 14.30 -17.11 6.39
C GLY A 72 13.48 -17.51 7.63
N ARG A 73 12.20 -17.08 7.71
CA ARG A 73 11.31 -17.35 8.85
C ARG A 73 10.20 -18.35 8.55
N VAL A 74 10.36 -19.15 7.51
CA VAL A 74 9.40 -20.19 7.13
C VAL A 74 9.35 -21.26 8.21
N VAL A 75 8.14 -21.62 8.64
CA VAL A 75 7.88 -22.70 9.58
C VAL A 75 7.23 -23.87 8.83
N ASP A 76 7.68 -25.08 9.06
CA ASP A 76 7.00 -26.29 8.55
C ASP A 76 5.94 -26.75 9.55
N VAL A 77 4.73 -26.94 9.08
CA VAL A 77 3.58 -27.44 9.86
C VAL A 77 3.00 -28.61 9.10
N ASP A 78 3.28 -29.82 9.59
CA ASP A 78 2.80 -31.08 9.02
C ASP A 78 3.08 -31.23 7.50
N GLY A 79 4.26 -30.76 7.06
CA GLY A 79 4.69 -30.79 5.67
C GLY A 79 4.17 -29.60 4.82
N VAL A 80 3.51 -28.63 5.44
CA VAL A 80 3.07 -27.38 4.81
C VAL A 80 3.95 -26.24 5.27
N LYS A 81 4.54 -25.49 4.33
CA LYS A 81 5.29 -24.29 4.64
C LYS A 81 4.33 -23.18 5.04
N VAL A 82 4.61 -22.55 6.17
CA VAL A 82 3.82 -21.43 6.69
C VAL A 82 4.75 -20.23 6.87
N VAL A 83 4.35 -19.11 6.32
CA VAL A 83 4.98 -17.80 6.51
C VAL A 83 3.97 -16.90 7.19
N ALA A 84 4.26 -16.49 8.41
CA ALA A 84 3.47 -15.50 9.13
C ALA A 84 4.39 -14.39 9.62
N ALA A 85 4.25 -13.20 9.06
CA ALA A 85 5.17 -12.12 9.34
C ALA A 85 4.50 -10.73 9.32
N ARG A 86 5.00 -9.86 10.18
CA ARG A 86 4.71 -8.43 10.12
C ARG A 86 5.57 -7.80 9.03
N THR A 87 5.02 -6.85 8.28
CA THR A 87 5.67 -6.12 7.19
C THR A 87 5.46 -4.62 7.32
N SER A 88 6.34 -3.84 6.72
CA SER A 88 6.23 -2.39 6.59
C SER A 88 5.39 -1.94 5.39
N ALA A 89 4.77 -2.87 4.67
CA ALA A 89 3.98 -2.58 3.47
C ALA A 89 2.89 -1.53 3.74
N PRO A 90 2.78 -0.48 2.88
CA PRO A 90 1.88 0.65 3.11
C PRO A 90 0.39 0.34 2.84
N GLY A 91 0.08 -0.88 2.40
CA GLY A 91 -1.30 -1.28 2.09
C GLY A 91 -1.40 -2.68 1.52
N HIS A 92 -2.63 -3.12 1.25
CA HIS A 92 -2.93 -4.47 0.78
C HIS A 92 -2.28 -4.80 -0.58
N GLU A 93 -2.12 -3.82 -1.47
CA GLU A 93 -1.50 -4.04 -2.79
C GLU A 93 -0.02 -4.42 -2.66
N ALA A 94 0.73 -3.66 -1.88
CA ALA A 94 2.14 -3.95 -1.60
C ALA A 94 2.32 -5.28 -0.84
N MET A 95 1.42 -5.58 0.11
CA MET A 95 1.41 -6.88 0.79
C MET A 95 1.11 -8.02 -0.16
N ARG A 96 0.24 -7.83 -1.15
CA ARG A 96 -0.08 -8.81 -2.17
C ARG A 96 1.13 -9.09 -3.07
N GLU A 97 1.81 -8.05 -3.55
CA GLU A 97 3.04 -8.19 -4.34
C GLU A 97 4.11 -8.98 -3.58
N MET A 98 4.29 -8.67 -2.29
CA MET A 98 5.19 -9.42 -1.41
C MET A 98 4.75 -10.88 -1.25
N GLY A 99 3.47 -11.14 -1.02
CA GLY A 99 2.92 -12.49 -0.91
C GLY A 99 3.07 -13.31 -2.20
N ASP A 100 2.86 -12.70 -3.37
CA ASP A 100 3.07 -13.34 -4.66
C ASP A 100 4.57 -13.69 -4.87
N PHE A 101 5.48 -12.82 -4.46
CA PHE A 101 6.91 -13.11 -4.46
C PHE A 101 7.26 -14.32 -3.55
N LEU A 102 6.74 -14.34 -2.33
CA LEU A 102 6.96 -15.45 -1.38
C LEU A 102 6.41 -16.77 -1.93
N LYS A 103 5.20 -16.76 -2.50
CA LYS A 103 4.60 -17.94 -3.15
C LYS A 103 5.44 -18.46 -4.32
N ALA A 104 5.96 -17.56 -5.15
CA ALA A 104 6.81 -17.93 -6.28
C ALA A 104 8.13 -18.59 -5.84
N LYS A 105 8.66 -18.20 -4.67
CA LYS A 105 9.91 -18.76 -4.12
C LYS A 105 9.69 -20.07 -3.38
N LEU A 106 8.58 -20.24 -2.69
CA LEU A 106 8.34 -21.37 -1.80
C LEU A 106 7.48 -22.49 -2.41
N SER A 107 6.82 -22.22 -3.53
CA SER A 107 5.94 -23.10 -4.32
C SER A 107 4.68 -23.55 -3.58
N SER A 108 4.77 -24.34 -2.51
CA SER A 108 3.64 -24.82 -1.70
C SER A 108 3.72 -24.14 -0.35
N VAL A 109 2.84 -23.13 -0.11
CA VAL A 109 2.96 -22.28 1.08
C VAL A 109 1.63 -21.61 1.45
N VAL A 110 1.44 -21.43 2.76
CA VAL A 110 0.48 -20.50 3.35
C VAL A 110 1.25 -19.23 3.74
N VAL A 111 0.82 -18.09 3.23
CA VAL A 111 1.39 -16.77 3.56
C VAL A 111 0.36 -15.96 4.31
N MET A 112 0.70 -15.48 5.49
CA MET A 112 -0.05 -14.51 6.28
C MET A 112 0.85 -13.32 6.55
N LEU A 113 0.53 -12.18 5.95
CA LEU A 113 1.24 -10.92 6.21
C LEU A 113 0.34 -9.97 6.98
N GLY A 114 0.93 -9.21 7.88
CA GLY A 114 0.26 -8.17 8.64
C GLY A 114 1.04 -6.87 8.62
N SER A 115 0.35 -5.76 8.45
CA SER A 115 0.92 -4.40 8.53
C SER A 115 0.04 -3.49 9.36
N VAL A 116 0.56 -2.33 9.74
CA VAL A 116 -0.20 -1.28 10.42
C VAL A 116 -0.21 -0.05 9.52
N VAL A 117 -1.41 0.34 9.09
CA VAL A 117 -1.63 1.51 8.23
C VAL A 117 -2.58 2.46 8.96
N ASP A 118 -2.19 3.70 9.11
CA ASP A 118 -2.96 4.72 9.83
C ASP A 118 -3.43 4.26 11.24
N GLY A 119 -2.54 3.53 11.93
CA GLY A 119 -2.81 3.02 13.28
C GLY A 119 -3.71 1.78 13.33
N SER A 120 -4.20 1.28 12.20
CA SER A 120 -5.06 0.11 12.11
C SER A 120 -4.32 -1.09 11.51
N PRO A 121 -4.46 -2.30 12.09
CA PRO A 121 -3.87 -3.49 11.51
C PRO A 121 -4.63 -3.94 10.28
N ILE A 122 -3.89 -4.28 9.25
CA ILE A 122 -4.36 -4.92 8.03
C ILE A 122 -3.66 -6.25 7.85
N LEU A 123 -4.37 -7.22 7.29
CA LEU A 123 -3.91 -8.59 7.10
C LEU A 123 -4.19 -9.05 5.67
N ILE A 124 -3.30 -9.84 5.11
CA ILE A 124 -3.53 -10.59 3.89
C ILE A 124 -3.14 -12.05 4.10
N ALA A 125 -4.03 -12.96 3.72
CA ALA A 125 -3.77 -14.39 3.69
C ALA A 125 -3.73 -14.85 2.24
N MET A 126 -2.74 -15.66 1.90
CA MET A 126 -2.62 -16.27 0.58
C MET A 126 -2.25 -17.74 0.74
N VAL A 127 -2.91 -18.58 -0.04
CA VAL A 127 -2.72 -20.05 -0.04
C VAL A 127 -2.46 -20.49 -1.46
N THR A 128 -1.47 -21.35 -1.67
CA THR A 128 -1.18 -21.89 -3.00
C THR A 128 -2.27 -22.89 -3.42
N PRO A 129 -2.54 -23.05 -4.74
CA PRO A 129 -3.65 -23.87 -5.21
C PRO A 129 -3.62 -25.32 -4.72
N ASP A 130 -2.43 -25.91 -4.67
CA ASP A 130 -2.23 -27.28 -4.17
C ASP A 130 -2.65 -27.46 -2.70
N LEU A 131 -2.53 -26.40 -1.90
CA LEU A 131 -2.96 -26.40 -0.51
C LEU A 131 -4.45 -26.07 -0.37
N VAL A 132 -5.01 -25.31 -1.28
CA VAL A 132 -6.47 -25.11 -1.39
C VAL A 132 -7.15 -26.44 -1.70
N ASP A 133 -6.60 -27.24 -2.62
CA ASP A 133 -7.10 -28.59 -2.93
C ASP A 133 -7.01 -29.56 -1.74
N LYS A 134 -6.13 -29.31 -0.78
CA LYS A 134 -6.04 -30.02 0.50
C LYS A 134 -6.99 -29.50 1.61
N GLY A 135 -7.83 -28.51 1.28
CA GLY A 135 -8.85 -27.99 2.19
C GLY A 135 -8.45 -26.70 2.93
N LEU A 136 -7.25 -26.19 2.74
CA LEU A 136 -6.87 -24.90 3.33
C LEU A 136 -7.59 -23.74 2.63
N HIS A 137 -8.02 -22.75 3.41
CA HIS A 137 -8.84 -21.64 2.90
C HIS A 137 -8.36 -20.31 3.46
N ALA A 138 -7.78 -19.47 2.60
CA ALA A 138 -7.26 -18.15 3.00
C ALA A 138 -8.30 -17.28 3.72
N GLY A 139 -9.57 -17.34 3.28
CA GLY A 139 -10.66 -16.58 3.92
C GLY A 139 -10.93 -16.96 5.35
N ASN A 140 -10.81 -18.24 5.70
CA ASN A 140 -10.98 -18.71 7.07
C ASN A 140 -9.78 -18.29 7.93
N LEU A 141 -8.56 -18.53 7.43
CA LEU A 141 -7.32 -18.12 8.11
C LEU A 141 -7.30 -16.63 8.39
N ALA A 142 -7.63 -15.79 7.38
CA ALA A 142 -7.69 -14.35 7.55
C ALA A 142 -8.72 -13.91 8.60
N ARG A 143 -9.90 -14.53 8.59
CA ARG A 143 -10.98 -14.24 9.55
C ARG A 143 -10.58 -14.59 10.97
N ASP A 144 -10.00 -15.78 11.18
CA ASP A 144 -9.66 -16.24 12.51
C ASP A 144 -8.46 -15.46 13.08
N THR A 145 -7.47 -15.14 12.26
CA THR A 145 -6.36 -14.24 12.64
C THR A 145 -6.86 -12.83 12.98
N ALA A 146 -7.81 -12.29 12.21
CA ALA A 146 -8.36 -10.96 12.44
C ALA A 146 -9.18 -10.83 13.74
N LYS A 147 -9.75 -11.91 14.24
CA LYS A 147 -10.45 -11.90 15.54
C LYS A 147 -9.52 -11.48 16.69
N VAL A 148 -8.25 -11.89 16.66
CA VAL A 148 -7.25 -11.52 17.67
C VAL A 148 -6.99 -10.02 17.72
N VAL A 149 -6.98 -9.36 16.56
CA VAL A 149 -6.81 -7.91 16.44
C VAL A 149 -8.14 -7.11 16.53
N GLY A 150 -9.20 -7.78 17.02
CA GLY A 150 -10.51 -7.14 17.20
C GLY A 150 -11.18 -6.72 15.90
N GLY A 151 -11.01 -7.53 14.87
CA GLY A 151 -11.53 -7.24 13.54
C GLY A 151 -12.19 -8.40 12.84
N GLY A 152 -12.19 -8.37 11.52
CA GLY A 152 -12.78 -9.38 10.67
C GLY A 152 -12.26 -9.29 9.25
N GLY A 153 -12.65 -10.25 8.46
CA GLY A 153 -12.22 -10.32 7.06
C GLY A 153 -12.77 -11.56 6.39
N GLY A 154 -12.29 -11.80 5.19
CA GLY A 154 -12.67 -12.94 4.37
C GLY A 154 -12.18 -12.77 2.95
N GLY A 155 -12.52 -13.71 2.12
CA GLY A 155 -12.11 -13.70 0.73
C GLY A 155 -12.26 -15.09 0.13
N ARG A 156 -11.54 -15.27 -0.97
CA ARG A 156 -11.50 -16.52 -1.71
C ARG A 156 -10.60 -17.55 -1.01
N PRO A 157 -10.67 -18.83 -1.42
CA PRO A 157 -9.79 -19.87 -0.87
C PRO A 157 -8.28 -19.59 -1.08
N ASP A 158 -7.94 -18.97 -2.20
CA ASP A 158 -6.56 -18.66 -2.59
C ASP A 158 -6.02 -17.37 -2.00
N MET A 159 -6.91 -16.38 -1.72
CA MET A 159 -6.52 -15.05 -1.21
C MET A 159 -7.65 -14.39 -0.43
N ALA A 160 -7.32 -13.80 0.70
CA ALA A 160 -8.25 -13.07 1.55
C ALA A 160 -7.58 -11.87 2.21
N GLN A 161 -8.40 -10.89 2.52
CA GLN A 161 -8.00 -9.68 3.22
C GLN A 161 -8.80 -9.54 4.51
N ALA A 162 -8.15 -9.00 5.52
CA ALA A 162 -8.77 -8.73 6.80
C ALA A 162 -8.19 -7.47 7.41
N GLY A 163 -8.85 -6.96 8.43
CA GLY A 163 -8.37 -5.84 9.20
C GLY A 163 -8.88 -5.90 10.63
N GLY A 164 -8.34 -5.03 11.48
CA GLY A 164 -8.70 -4.97 12.88
C GLY A 164 -8.59 -3.56 13.45
N ARG A 165 -8.69 -3.48 14.77
CA ARG A 165 -8.63 -2.19 15.50
C ARG A 165 -7.46 -2.14 16.47
N ASP A 166 -6.93 -3.28 16.87
CA ASP A 166 -5.87 -3.39 17.88
C ASP A 166 -4.54 -3.77 17.21
N ALA A 167 -3.78 -2.73 16.84
CA ALA A 167 -2.46 -2.91 16.24
C ALA A 167 -1.43 -3.53 17.21
N GLY A 168 -1.65 -3.41 18.53
CA GLY A 168 -0.76 -3.98 19.54
C GLY A 168 -0.81 -5.51 19.60
N LYS A 169 -1.89 -6.11 19.11
CA LYS A 169 -2.07 -7.57 19.05
C LYS A 169 -1.68 -8.20 17.72
N LEU A 170 -1.13 -7.42 16.78
CA LEU A 170 -0.80 -7.94 15.46
C LEU A 170 0.23 -9.07 15.53
N ASP A 171 1.27 -8.93 16.33
CA ASP A 171 2.33 -9.92 16.45
C ASP A 171 1.82 -11.20 17.14
N GLU A 172 0.91 -11.09 18.12
CA GLU A 172 0.19 -12.22 18.72
C GLU A 172 -0.67 -12.95 17.68
N ALA A 173 -1.42 -12.20 16.87
CA ALA A 173 -2.25 -12.76 15.82
C ALA A 173 -1.43 -13.56 14.79
N LEU A 174 -0.29 -13.02 14.36
CA LEU A 174 0.59 -13.67 13.41
C LEU A 174 1.27 -14.91 13.99
N SER A 175 1.67 -14.88 15.26
CA SER A 175 2.29 -16.03 15.92
C SER A 175 1.34 -17.22 16.07
N GLY A 176 0.04 -16.99 16.09
CA GLY A 176 -1.00 -18.05 16.15
C GLY A 176 -1.28 -18.75 14.81
N VAL A 177 -0.80 -18.20 13.69
CA VAL A 177 -1.13 -18.71 12.35
C VAL A 177 -0.67 -20.18 12.12
N PRO A 178 0.53 -20.61 12.53
CA PRO A 178 0.92 -22.02 12.36
C PRO A 178 -0.05 -22.99 13.03
N GLU A 179 -0.60 -22.63 14.18
CA GLU A 179 -1.58 -23.48 14.88
C GLU A 179 -2.93 -23.49 14.16
N LEU A 180 -3.39 -22.36 13.62
CA LEU A 180 -4.61 -22.31 12.79
C LEU A 180 -4.47 -23.17 11.53
N VAL A 181 -3.29 -23.21 10.92
CA VAL A 181 -3.01 -24.07 9.77
C VAL A 181 -3.07 -25.55 10.18
N ARG A 182 -2.47 -25.93 11.31
CA ARG A 182 -2.51 -27.31 11.83
C ARG A 182 -3.95 -27.78 12.07
N GLN A 183 -4.77 -26.94 12.71
CA GLN A 183 -6.18 -27.22 12.96
C GLN A 183 -7.00 -27.38 11.66
N SER A 184 -6.60 -26.71 10.60
CA SER A 184 -7.28 -26.76 9.31
C SER A 184 -6.88 -27.98 8.47
N LEU A 185 -5.80 -28.68 8.84
CA LEU A 185 -5.32 -29.90 8.17
C LEU A 185 -5.83 -31.18 8.85
N SER A 186 -6.36 -31.05 10.07
CA SER A 186 -6.93 -32.16 10.87
C SER A 186 -8.37 -32.41 10.48
#